data_c889a54b6ce5c3fbb27519b42e9867c2
#
_entry.id   c889a54b6ce5c3fbb27519b42e9867c2
#
_cell.length_a   1.000
_cell.length_b   1.000
_cell.length_c   1.000
_cell.angle_alpha   90.00
_cell.angle_beta   90.00
_cell.angle_gamma   90.00
#
_symmetry.space_group_name_H-M   'P 1'
#
loop_
_entity.id
_entity.type
_entity.pdbx_description
1 polymer ?
#
loop_
_entity_poly.entity_id
_entity_poly.type
_entity_poly.pdbx_seq_one_letter_code
_entity_poly.pdbx_strand_id
1 'polypeptide(L)'
;MGSVIQLKKQINNSYFQLKNSVENKLIQVEEKIKSKLNSNVELVQKMTDYHLDTGGKRLRALLTLGSSKLCGYTKGTRDINLAACVELIHAATLMHDDVIDNGSIRRGKKTPNKIWGNHSSVLAGDYLLSRCFEMMVEDGNIEVLKLLSSTSSIIAQGEILQLQHKGEVDMLEETYLKIISSKTAELFAAATKVGAILSEMKTKEKEALEFYGRNLGLTFQIADDTLDYNSELKLFGKNIGQDFYEGKITLPIILLFQKANKDEKETLKKTFAKEERNQNDLNYTLSLIKKYDIINSCYQKAKHYINLSSNSLSVFKDSEEKNILENLTSFSLSRNF
;
A
#
# COMPACT_ATOMS: atom_id res chain seq x y z
N MET A 1 9.86 22.86 17.00
CA MET A 1 9.58 21.59 17.70
C MET A 1 8.10 21.42 18.10
N GLY A 2 7.42 22.42 18.66
CA GLY A 2 6.01 22.30 19.09
C GLY A 2 5.00 21.99 17.99
N SER A 3 5.13 22.56 16.80
CA SER A 3 4.21 22.34 15.67
C SER A 3 4.29 20.92 15.08
N VAL A 4 5.49 20.32 15.02
CA VAL A 4 5.69 18.96 14.52
C VAL A 4 5.13 17.91 15.49
N ILE A 5 5.28 18.15 16.81
CA ILE A 5 4.72 17.26 17.85
C ILE A 5 3.19 17.34 17.87
N GLN A 6 2.62 18.52 17.66
CA GLN A 6 1.17 18.70 17.58
C GLN A 6 0.57 18.06 16.31
N LEU A 7 1.23 18.21 15.15
CA LEU A 7 0.84 17.50 13.93
C LEU A 7 0.91 15.97 14.14
N LYS A 8 1.99 15.46 14.73
CA LYS A 8 2.15 14.02 15.01
C LYS A 8 1.03 13.46 15.91
N LYS A 9 0.60 14.21 16.94
CA LYS A 9 -0.53 13.83 17.79
C LYS A 9 -1.87 13.82 17.04
N GLN A 10 -2.10 14.80 16.17
CA GLN A 10 -3.33 14.94 15.39
C GLN A 10 -3.46 13.85 14.31
N ILE A 11 -2.35 13.45 13.73
CA ILE A 11 -2.28 12.49 12.60
C ILE A 11 -2.42 11.04 13.08
N ASN A 12 -1.82 10.66 14.19
CA ASN A 12 -2.11 9.37 14.84
C ASN A 12 -3.59 9.27 15.24
N ASN A 13 -4.22 10.40 15.54
CA ASN A 13 -5.63 10.44 15.92
C ASN A 13 -6.56 9.99 14.76
N SER A 14 -6.31 10.35 13.50
CA SER A 14 -7.22 10.04 12.38
C SER A 14 -7.28 8.54 12.05
N TYR A 15 -6.15 7.83 12.09
CA TYR A 15 -6.14 6.37 11.95
C TYR A 15 -6.92 5.71 13.11
N PHE A 16 -6.69 6.14 14.35
CA PHE A 16 -7.41 5.61 15.51
C PHE A 16 -8.88 5.99 15.49
N GLN A 17 -9.23 7.19 15.02
CA GLN A 17 -10.63 7.60 14.85
C GLN A 17 -11.35 6.67 13.85
N LEU A 18 -10.73 6.41 12.68
CA LEU A 18 -11.30 5.47 11.72
C LEU A 18 -11.42 4.06 12.33
N LYS A 19 -10.35 3.56 12.94
CA LYS A 19 -10.35 2.24 13.59
C LYS A 19 -11.46 2.13 14.65
N ASN A 20 -11.55 3.08 15.56
CA ASN A 20 -12.54 3.08 16.63
C ASN A 20 -13.98 3.15 16.07
N SER A 21 -14.19 3.92 14.98
CA SER A 21 -15.51 4.08 14.37
C SER A 21 -16.06 2.79 13.76
N VAL A 22 -15.21 1.78 13.49
CA VAL A 22 -15.56 0.50 12.87
C VAL A 22 -14.96 -0.72 13.60
N GLU A 23 -14.52 -0.56 14.85
CA GLU A 23 -13.76 -1.56 15.61
C GLU A 23 -14.45 -2.93 15.69
N ASN A 24 -15.73 -2.98 16.04
CA ASN A 24 -16.49 -4.22 16.12
C ASN A 24 -16.55 -4.96 14.77
N LYS A 25 -16.69 -4.21 13.67
CA LYS A 25 -16.67 -4.80 12.32
C LYS A 25 -15.29 -5.27 11.92
N LEU A 26 -14.23 -4.56 12.33
CA LEU A 26 -12.85 -4.98 12.06
C LEU A 26 -12.51 -6.30 12.75
N ILE A 27 -12.96 -6.51 13.98
CA ILE A 27 -12.83 -7.81 14.69
C ILE A 27 -13.53 -8.91 13.89
N GLN A 28 -14.75 -8.66 13.41
CA GLN A 28 -15.50 -9.61 12.59
C GLN A 28 -14.81 -9.90 11.24
N VAL A 29 -14.11 -8.92 10.66
CA VAL A 29 -13.28 -9.14 9.45
C VAL A 29 -12.16 -10.15 9.76
N GLU A 30 -11.46 -10.01 10.88
CA GLU A 30 -10.39 -10.92 11.26
C GLU A 30 -10.92 -12.34 11.53
N GLU A 31 -12.05 -12.46 12.20
CA GLU A 31 -12.75 -13.74 12.43
C GLU A 31 -13.19 -14.37 11.10
N LYS A 32 -13.72 -13.54 10.17
CA LYS A 32 -14.13 -14.00 8.83
C LYS A 32 -12.93 -14.52 8.04
N ILE A 33 -11.81 -13.81 8.01
CA ILE A 33 -10.58 -14.26 7.37
C ILE A 33 -10.15 -15.62 7.94
N LYS A 34 -10.04 -15.74 9.27
CA LYS A 34 -9.66 -16.99 9.93
C LYS A 34 -10.59 -18.14 9.56
N SER A 35 -11.91 -17.91 9.58
CA SER A 35 -12.89 -18.96 9.24
C SER A 35 -12.82 -19.41 7.79
N LYS A 36 -12.49 -18.51 6.85
CA LYS A 36 -12.39 -18.82 5.42
C LYS A 36 -11.06 -19.47 5.04
N LEU A 37 -10.04 -19.35 5.87
CA LEU A 37 -8.71 -19.93 5.62
C LEU A 37 -8.49 -21.30 6.24
N ASN A 38 -9.50 -21.88 6.88
CA ASN A 38 -9.41 -23.24 7.39
C ASN A 38 -9.13 -24.25 6.27
N SER A 39 -8.09 -25.06 6.47
CA SER A 39 -7.65 -26.07 5.50
C SER A 39 -7.30 -27.39 6.20
N ASN A 40 -7.65 -28.50 5.56
CA ASN A 40 -7.23 -29.84 5.99
C ASN A 40 -5.77 -30.15 5.63
N VAL A 41 -5.12 -29.29 4.84
CA VAL A 41 -3.69 -29.39 4.50
C VAL A 41 -2.91 -28.64 5.58
N GLU A 42 -2.23 -29.40 6.45
CA GLU A 42 -1.54 -28.88 7.63
C GLU A 42 -0.56 -27.75 7.31
N LEU A 43 0.20 -27.86 6.20
CA LEU A 43 1.16 -26.83 5.80
C LEU A 43 0.47 -25.53 5.41
N VAL A 44 -0.65 -25.59 4.69
CA VAL A 44 -1.43 -24.42 4.30
C VAL A 44 -1.94 -23.72 5.57
N GLN A 45 -2.50 -24.48 6.51
CA GLN A 45 -2.99 -23.93 7.78
C GLN A 45 -1.87 -23.22 8.56
N LYS A 46 -0.71 -23.86 8.71
CA LYS A 46 0.45 -23.24 9.40
C LYS A 46 0.92 -21.95 8.73
N MET A 47 0.97 -21.92 7.41
CA MET A 47 1.42 -20.74 6.65
C MET A 47 0.43 -19.58 6.75
N THR A 48 -0.87 -19.87 6.63
CA THR A 48 -1.92 -18.85 6.74
C THR A 48 -2.01 -18.27 8.15
N ASP A 49 -1.97 -19.11 9.18
CA ASP A 49 -1.95 -18.68 10.59
C ASP A 49 -0.72 -17.81 10.87
N TYR A 50 0.46 -18.25 10.44
CA TYR A 50 1.67 -17.47 10.60
C TYR A 50 1.59 -16.09 9.93
N HIS A 51 1.04 -16.04 8.70
CA HIS A 51 0.86 -14.76 7.99
C HIS A 51 -0.11 -13.84 8.73
N LEU A 52 -1.24 -14.36 9.21
CA LEU A 52 -2.22 -13.59 9.98
C LEU A 52 -1.62 -13.06 11.29
N ASP A 53 -0.80 -13.87 11.97
CA ASP A 53 -0.14 -13.51 13.24
C ASP A 53 0.99 -12.48 13.08
N THR A 54 1.45 -12.20 11.86
CA THR A 54 2.38 -11.09 11.62
C THR A 54 1.72 -9.73 11.83
N GLY A 55 0.40 -9.71 12.00
CA GLY A 55 -0.38 -8.52 12.27
C GLY A 55 -0.44 -7.53 11.09
N GLY A 56 -0.81 -6.31 11.38
CA GLY A 56 -0.87 -5.21 10.39
C GLY A 56 -1.90 -4.17 10.79
N LYS A 57 -1.81 -3.00 10.16
CA LYS A 57 -2.75 -1.90 10.43
C LYS A 57 -4.14 -2.14 9.81
N ARG A 58 -4.31 -3.18 9.00
CA ARG A 58 -5.57 -3.52 8.28
C ARG A 58 -6.18 -2.30 7.56
N LEU A 59 -5.33 -1.44 7.00
CA LEU A 59 -5.77 -0.15 6.45
C LEU A 59 -6.78 -0.31 5.31
N ARG A 60 -6.63 -1.34 4.49
CA ARG A 60 -7.54 -1.57 3.35
C ARG A 60 -8.91 -2.03 3.82
N ALA A 61 -8.98 -2.92 4.82
CA ALA A 61 -10.24 -3.28 5.46
C ALA A 61 -10.89 -2.07 6.14
N LEU A 62 -10.11 -1.25 6.85
CA LEU A 62 -10.59 -0.01 7.46
C LEU A 62 -11.18 0.95 6.42
N LEU A 63 -10.56 1.06 5.25
CA LEU A 63 -11.06 1.89 4.15
C LEU A 63 -12.38 1.33 3.57
N THR A 64 -12.50 0.02 3.40
CA THR A 64 -13.75 -0.61 2.95
C THR A 64 -14.88 -0.36 3.95
N LEU A 65 -14.62 -0.58 5.24
CA LEU A 65 -15.61 -0.36 6.30
C LEU A 65 -15.96 1.12 6.47
N GLY A 66 -14.96 2.01 6.44
CA GLY A 66 -15.14 3.45 6.58
C GLY A 66 -15.92 4.07 5.42
N SER A 67 -15.61 3.67 4.18
CA SER A 67 -16.36 4.12 3.01
C SER A 67 -17.79 3.57 2.97
N SER A 68 -18.00 2.32 3.40
CA SER A 68 -19.34 1.75 3.58
C SER A 68 -20.14 2.56 4.60
N LYS A 69 -19.53 2.94 5.72
CA LYS A 69 -20.16 3.76 6.75
C LYS A 69 -20.48 5.17 6.24
N LEU A 70 -19.54 5.82 5.52
CA LEU A 70 -19.78 7.14 4.88
C LEU A 70 -20.97 7.09 3.93
N CYS A 71 -21.14 5.99 3.19
CA CYS A 71 -22.26 5.79 2.28
C CYS A 71 -23.54 5.31 2.98
N GLY A 72 -23.58 5.22 4.31
CA GLY A 72 -24.76 4.85 5.08
C GLY A 72 -25.12 3.36 5.02
N TYR A 73 -24.14 2.47 4.73
CA TYR A 73 -24.38 1.04 4.74
C TYR A 73 -24.61 0.52 6.17
N THR A 74 -25.82 0.05 6.44
CA THR A 74 -26.24 -0.44 7.78
C THR A 74 -26.82 -1.85 7.74
N LYS A 75 -27.03 -2.41 6.55
CA LYS A 75 -27.76 -3.67 6.37
C LYS A 75 -26.81 -4.86 6.14
N GLY A 76 -26.79 -5.80 7.05
CA GLY A 76 -26.06 -7.06 6.89
C GLY A 76 -24.56 -6.98 7.13
N THR A 77 -23.82 -7.95 6.60
CA THR A 77 -22.40 -8.18 6.87
C THR A 77 -21.54 -8.22 5.59
N ARG A 78 -22.08 -7.74 4.45
CA ARG A 78 -21.35 -7.78 3.17
C ARG A 78 -20.11 -6.90 3.20
N ASP A 79 -20.14 -5.77 3.90
CA ASP A 79 -18.98 -4.90 4.10
C ASP A 79 -17.85 -5.61 4.85
N ILE A 80 -18.17 -6.48 5.83
CA ILE A 80 -17.20 -7.33 6.53
C ILE A 80 -16.60 -8.37 5.57
N ASN A 81 -17.47 -9.06 4.80
CA ASN A 81 -17.02 -10.07 3.84
C ASN A 81 -16.10 -9.48 2.77
N LEU A 82 -16.46 -8.31 2.23
CA LEU A 82 -15.67 -7.68 1.17
C LEU A 82 -14.42 -6.96 1.71
N ALA A 83 -14.44 -6.45 2.93
CA ALA A 83 -13.23 -6.02 3.62
C ALA A 83 -12.24 -7.18 3.82
N ALA A 84 -12.74 -8.38 4.14
CA ALA A 84 -11.93 -9.60 4.22
C ALA A 84 -11.36 -9.97 2.84
N CYS A 85 -12.15 -9.90 1.75
CA CYS A 85 -11.66 -10.14 0.38
C CYS A 85 -10.50 -9.20 0.03
N VAL A 86 -10.63 -7.91 0.30
CA VAL A 86 -9.59 -6.91 0.02
C VAL A 86 -8.30 -7.20 0.80
N GLU A 87 -8.40 -7.61 2.06
CA GLU A 87 -7.22 -8.01 2.86
C GLU A 87 -6.61 -9.33 2.37
N LEU A 88 -7.41 -10.28 1.87
CA LEU A 88 -6.91 -11.54 1.31
C LEU A 88 -6.14 -11.30 0.00
N ILE A 89 -6.64 -10.43 -0.88
CA ILE A 89 -5.89 -10.02 -2.08
C ILE A 89 -4.54 -9.42 -1.65
N HIS A 90 -4.55 -8.50 -0.68
CA HIS A 90 -3.32 -7.90 -0.19
C HIS A 90 -2.37 -8.93 0.45
N ALA A 91 -2.89 -9.87 1.24
CA ALA A 91 -2.08 -10.91 1.85
C ALA A 91 -1.43 -11.84 0.80
N ALA A 92 -2.17 -12.19 -0.24
CA ALA A 92 -1.67 -12.98 -1.37
C ALA A 92 -0.54 -12.25 -2.10
N THR A 93 -0.73 -10.96 -2.42
CA THR A 93 0.31 -10.16 -3.09
C THR A 93 1.57 -10.05 -2.23
N LEU A 94 1.45 -9.88 -0.91
CA LEU A 94 2.62 -9.85 -0.03
C LEU A 94 3.39 -11.17 0.01
N MET A 95 2.70 -12.33 -0.06
CA MET A 95 3.37 -13.63 -0.13
C MET A 95 4.14 -13.82 -1.45
N HIS A 96 3.59 -13.34 -2.55
CA HIS A 96 4.26 -13.37 -3.86
C HIS A 96 5.42 -12.37 -3.91
N ASP A 97 5.25 -11.14 -3.42
CA ASP A 97 6.28 -10.10 -3.37
C ASP A 97 7.50 -10.56 -2.55
N ASP A 98 7.28 -11.24 -1.40
CA ASP A 98 8.37 -11.78 -0.58
C ASP A 98 9.25 -12.79 -1.34
N VAL A 99 8.67 -13.52 -2.30
CA VAL A 99 9.42 -14.43 -3.17
C VAL A 99 10.14 -13.67 -4.27
N ILE A 100 9.46 -12.74 -4.95
CA ILE A 100 9.99 -11.94 -6.06
C ILE A 100 11.17 -11.07 -5.59
N ASP A 101 11.00 -10.40 -4.46
CA ASP A 101 12.01 -9.52 -3.86
C ASP A 101 13.08 -10.29 -3.04
N ASN A 102 12.95 -11.63 -2.94
CA ASN A 102 13.79 -12.48 -2.08
C ASN A 102 13.83 -11.97 -0.62
N GLY A 103 12.73 -11.36 -0.17
CA GLY A 103 12.59 -10.77 1.16
C GLY A 103 12.87 -11.78 2.28
N SER A 104 13.55 -11.35 3.32
CA SER A 104 13.92 -12.22 4.45
C SER A 104 13.21 -11.90 5.75
N ILE A 105 12.81 -10.63 5.93
CA ILE A 105 12.16 -10.16 7.16
C ILE A 105 10.99 -9.23 6.77
N ARG A 106 9.83 -9.48 7.35
CA ARG A 106 8.65 -8.62 7.26
C ARG A 106 8.06 -8.38 8.65
N ARG A 107 7.93 -7.12 9.04
CA ARG A 107 7.41 -6.72 10.37
C ARG A 107 8.15 -7.40 11.53
N GLY A 108 9.47 -7.54 11.42
CA GLY A 108 10.33 -8.14 12.44
C GLY A 108 10.29 -9.67 12.52
N LYS A 109 9.52 -10.35 11.68
CA LYS A 109 9.48 -11.83 11.56
C LYS A 109 10.08 -12.28 10.22
N LYS A 110 10.60 -13.52 10.18
CA LYS A 110 11.04 -14.15 8.92
C LYS A 110 9.85 -14.24 7.95
N THR A 111 10.11 -14.05 6.66
CA THR A 111 9.09 -14.20 5.63
C THR A 111 8.75 -15.69 5.39
N PRO A 112 7.53 -16.03 4.94
CA PRO A 112 7.13 -17.41 4.66
C PRO A 112 8.07 -18.14 3.69
N ASN A 113 8.58 -17.47 2.65
CA ASN A 113 9.53 -18.04 1.70
C ASN A 113 10.86 -18.45 2.34
N LYS A 114 11.28 -17.78 3.43
CA LYS A 114 12.48 -18.15 4.19
C LYS A 114 12.26 -19.26 5.20
N ILE A 115 11.02 -19.54 5.56
CA ILE A 115 10.69 -20.62 6.52
C ILE A 115 10.32 -21.91 5.76
N TRP A 116 9.49 -21.82 4.71
CA TRP A 116 8.91 -22.96 4.00
C TRP A 116 9.32 -23.05 2.53
N GLY A 117 10.17 -22.13 2.06
CA GLY A 117 10.63 -22.09 0.68
C GLY A 117 9.70 -21.34 -0.29
N ASN A 118 10.25 -20.95 -1.43
CA ASN A 118 9.56 -20.14 -2.43
C ASN A 118 8.31 -20.83 -3.00
N HIS A 119 8.38 -22.13 -3.34
CA HIS A 119 7.26 -22.87 -3.90
C HIS A 119 6.04 -22.87 -2.95
N SER A 120 6.28 -23.15 -1.66
CA SER A 120 5.21 -23.15 -0.67
C SER A 120 4.60 -21.76 -0.50
N SER A 121 5.41 -20.70 -0.54
CA SER A 121 4.94 -19.33 -0.39
C SER A 121 4.06 -18.89 -1.57
N VAL A 122 4.46 -19.24 -2.80
CA VAL A 122 3.65 -18.97 -4.00
C VAL A 122 2.29 -19.68 -3.92
N LEU A 123 2.30 -21.01 -3.63
CA LEU A 123 1.06 -21.78 -3.52
C LEU A 123 0.15 -21.32 -2.38
N ALA A 124 0.73 -20.84 -1.26
CA ALA A 124 -0.07 -20.26 -0.19
C ALA A 124 -0.72 -18.94 -0.61
N GLY A 125 -0.01 -18.09 -1.37
CA GLY A 125 -0.59 -16.88 -1.98
C GLY A 125 -1.73 -17.21 -2.94
N ASP A 126 -1.57 -18.22 -3.80
CA ASP A 126 -2.62 -18.71 -4.71
C ASP A 126 -3.83 -19.24 -3.95
N TYR A 127 -3.61 -19.94 -2.82
CA TYR A 127 -4.69 -20.39 -1.95
C TYR A 127 -5.48 -19.21 -1.38
N LEU A 128 -4.81 -18.17 -0.85
CA LEU A 128 -5.48 -16.97 -0.34
C LEU A 128 -6.33 -16.30 -1.43
N LEU A 129 -5.79 -16.17 -2.63
CA LEU A 129 -6.50 -15.57 -3.76
C LEU A 129 -7.70 -16.42 -4.19
N SER A 130 -7.57 -17.75 -4.20
CA SER A 130 -8.67 -18.68 -4.51
C SER A 130 -9.81 -18.55 -3.49
N ARG A 131 -9.49 -18.46 -2.18
CA ARG A 131 -10.50 -18.22 -1.15
C ARG A 131 -11.19 -16.87 -1.30
N CYS A 132 -10.45 -15.85 -1.73
CA CYS A 132 -11.04 -14.55 -2.06
C CYS A 132 -12.04 -14.65 -3.22
N PHE A 133 -11.72 -15.40 -4.30
CA PHE A 133 -12.66 -15.63 -5.41
C PHE A 133 -13.93 -16.34 -4.96
N GLU A 134 -13.82 -17.38 -4.14
CA GLU A 134 -15.00 -18.05 -3.55
C GLU A 134 -15.89 -17.05 -2.79
N MET A 135 -15.29 -16.21 -1.95
CA MET A 135 -16.03 -15.21 -1.18
C MET A 135 -16.70 -14.14 -2.05
N MET A 136 -16.07 -13.72 -3.15
CA MET A 136 -16.68 -12.81 -4.12
C MET A 136 -17.86 -13.44 -4.86
N VAL A 137 -17.76 -14.71 -5.20
CA VAL A 137 -18.87 -15.47 -5.81
C VAL A 137 -20.03 -15.65 -4.82
N GLU A 138 -19.72 -15.98 -3.56
CA GLU A 138 -20.74 -16.06 -2.48
C GLU A 138 -21.46 -14.71 -2.26
N ASP A 139 -20.76 -13.58 -2.42
CA ASP A 139 -21.37 -12.24 -2.33
C ASP A 139 -22.39 -12.00 -3.45
N GLY A 140 -22.20 -12.60 -4.62
CA GLY A 140 -23.14 -12.60 -5.74
C GLY A 140 -23.29 -11.27 -6.48
N ASN A 141 -22.56 -10.22 -6.11
CA ASN A 141 -22.61 -8.94 -6.80
C ASN A 141 -21.60 -8.89 -7.95
N ILE A 142 -22.10 -8.86 -9.18
CA ILE A 142 -21.28 -8.87 -10.40
C ILE A 142 -20.39 -7.62 -10.53
N GLU A 143 -20.83 -6.46 -10.03
CA GLU A 143 -20.04 -5.22 -10.07
C GLU A 143 -18.82 -5.34 -9.12
N VAL A 144 -19.01 -5.91 -7.94
CA VAL A 144 -17.92 -6.20 -6.99
C VAL A 144 -16.96 -7.24 -7.56
N LEU A 145 -17.47 -8.33 -8.11
CA LEU A 145 -16.65 -9.38 -8.72
C LEU A 145 -15.79 -8.81 -9.84
N LYS A 146 -16.38 -8.01 -10.74
CA LYS A 146 -15.66 -7.33 -11.82
C LYS A 146 -14.60 -6.37 -11.29
N LEU A 147 -14.92 -5.58 -10.27
CA LEU A 147 -13.99 -4.63 -9.66
C LEU A 147 -12.76 -5.36 -9.08
N LEU A 148 -12.95 -6.33 -8.17
CA LEU A 148 -11.86 -6.96 -7.44
C LEU A 148 -11.04 -7.92 -8.32
N SER A 149 -11.65 -8.61 -9.28
CA SER A 149 -10.92 -9.43 -10.25
C SER A 149 -10.05 -8.59 -11.19
N SER A 150 -10.59 -7.46 -11.69
CA SER A 150 -9.82 -6.49 -12.48
C SER A 150 -8.68 -5.89 -11.68
N THR A 151 -8.93 -5.53 -10.42
CA THR A 151 -7.90 -5.02 -9.49
C THR A 151 -6.76 -6.01 -9.33
N SER A 152 -7.05 -7.30 -9.13
CA SER A 152 -6.01 -8.34 -9.01
C SER A 152 -5.16 -8.45 -10.27
N SER A 153 -5.79 -8.37 -11.46
CA SER A 153 -5.08 -8.37 -12.74
C SER A 153 -4.18 -7.14 -12.92
N ILE A 154 -4.68 -5.95 -12.55
CA ILE A 154 -3.92 -4.70 -12.65
C ILE A 154 -2.71 -4.72 -11.71
N ILE A 155 -2.85 -5.24 -10.48
CA ILE A 155 -1.74 -5.38 -9.53
C ILE A 155 -0.63 -6.26 -10.12
N ALA A 156 -0.99 -7.43 -10.67
CA ALA A 156 -0.02 -8.33 -11.29
C ALA A 156 0.71 -7.67 -12.48
N GLN A 157 -0.01 -6.92 -13.32
CA GLN A 157 0.60 -6.15 -14.42
C GLN A 157 1.54 -5.06 -13.89
N GLY A 158 1.19 -4.38 -12.78
CA GLY A 158 2.03 -3.37 -12.13
C GLY A 158 3.35 -3.96 -11.63
N GLU A 159 3.32 -5.18 -11.07
CA GLU A 159 4.51 -5.90 -10.62
C GLU A 159 5.43 -6.24 -11.79
N ILE A 160 4.87 -6.78 -12.88
CA ILE A 160 5.64 -7.10 -14.09
C ILE A 160 6.26 -5.82 -14.69
N LEU A 161 5.50 -4.71 -14.71
CA LEU A 161 6.00 -3.43 -15.21
C LEU A 161 7.16 -2.92 -14.35
N GLN A 162 7.11 -3.07 -13.03
CA GLN A 162 8.21 -2.71 -12.14
C GLN A 162 9.46 -3.54 -12.42
N LEU A 163 9.31 -4.85 -12.65
CA LEU A 163 10.42 -5.75 -13.01
C LEU A 163 11.09 -5.36 -14.32
N GLN A 164 10.31 -4.93 -15.32
CA GLN A 164 10.83 -4.49 -16.62
C GLN A 164 11.73 -3.25 -16.53
N HIS A 165 11.43 -2.34 -15.58
CA HIS A 165 12.16 -1.09 -15.40
C HIS A 165 13.18 -1.12 -14.25
N LYS A 166 13.52 -2.30 -13.75
CA LYS A 166 14.50 -2.45 -12.67
C LYS A 166 15.88 -1.96 -13.14
N GLY A 167 16.48 -1.03 -12.37
CA GLY A 167 17.80 -0.46 -12.66
C GLY A 167 17.82 0.66 -13.69
N GLU A 168 16.73 1.00 -14.33
CA GLU A 168 16.65 2.09 -15.33
C GLU A 168 16.55 3.47 -14.64
N VAL A 169 17.69 4.06 -14.25
CA VAL A 169 17.72 5.34 -13.51
C VAL A 169 17.15 6.54 -14.26
N ASP A 170 17.03 6.44 -15.58
CA ASP A 170 16.42 7.44 -16.47
C ASP A 170 14.93 7.14 -16.76
N MET A 171 14.33 6.18 -16.02
CA MET A 171 12.90 5.93 -16.07
C MET A 171 12.11 7.23 -15.82
N LEU A 172 11.06 7.44 -16.61
CA LEU A 172 10.20 8.62 -16.49
C LEU A 172 9.34 8.56 -15.22
N GLU A 173 9.08 9.72 -14.64
CA GLU A 173 8.17 9.83 -13.49
C GLU A 173 6.77 9.29 -13.79
N GLU A 174 6.27 9.46 -15.02
CA GLU A 174 4.99 8.92 -15.47
C GLU A 174 4.96 7.39 -15.38
N THR A 175 6.04 6.71 -15.77
CA THR A 175 6.18 5.25 -15.66
C THR A 175 6.17 4.81 -14.20
N TYR A 176 6.89 5.51 -13.33
CA TYR A 176 6.86 5.27 -11.89
C TYR A 176 5.44 5.42 -11.32
N LEU A 177 4.75 6.52 -11.66
CA LEU A 177 3.37 6.74 -11.20
C LEU A 177 2.42 5.64 -11.69
N LYS A 178 2.60 5.14 -12.91
CA LYS A 178 1.84 4.00 -13.44
C LYS A 178 2.11 2.73 -12.64
N ILE A 179 3.37 2.44 -12.31
CA ILE A 179 3.75 1.28 -11.50
C ILE A 179 3.07 1.34 -10.13
N ILE A 180 3.25 2.43 -9.38
CA ILE A 180 2.70 2.53 -8.02
C ILE A 180 1.16 2.66 -8.02
N SER A 181 0.58 3.23 -9.08
CA SER A 181 -0.87 3.25 -9.26
C SER A 181 -1.40 1.83 -9.39
N SER A 182 -0.79 1.01 -10.24
CA SER A 182 -1.23 -0.36 -10.48
C SER A 182 -0.92 -1.29 -9.29
N LYS A 183 0.30 -1.28 -8.78
CA LYS A 183 0.76 -2.20 -7.73
C LYS A 183 0.13 -1.90 -6.36
N THR A 184 -0.02 -0.61 -6.02
CA THR A 184 -0.42 -0.20 -4.66
C THR A 184 -1.75 0.53 -4.64
N ALA A 185 -1.93 1.58 -5.44
CA ALA A 185 -3.09 2.45 -5.33
C ALA A 185 -4.38 1.81 -5.84
N GLU A 186 -4.31 0.86 -6.76
CA GLU A 186 -5.47 0.17 -7.30
C GLU A 186 -6.29 -0.55 -6.23
N LEU A 187 -5.62 -1.25 -5.30
CA LEU A 187 -6.32 -1.94 -4.22
C LEU A 187 -6.90 -0.97 -3.17
N PHE A 188 -6.31 0.20 -2.98
CA PHE A 188 -6.90 1.27 -2.17
C PHE A 188 -8.16 1.83 -2.84
N ALA A 189 -8.11 2.06 -4.16
CA ALA A 189 -9.25 2.52 -4.95
C ALA A 189 -10.41 1.51 -4.90
N ALA A 190 -10.12 0.24 -5.09
CA ALA A 190 -11.11 -0.83 -5.00
C ALA A 190 -11.71 -0.93 -3.59
N ALA A 191 -10.88 -0.86 -2.54
CA ALA A 191 -11.32 -0.93 -1.14
C ALA A 191 -12.36 0.15 -0.81
N THR A 192 -12.15 1.38 -1.28
CA THR A 192 -13.08 2.48 -1.02
C THR A 192 -14.31 2.43 -1.94
N LYS A 193 -14.16 2.04 -3.21
CA LYS A 193 -15.27 1.91 -4.16
C LYS A 193 -16.26 0.82 -3.77
N VAL A 194 -15.78 -0.28 -3.17
CA VAL A 194 -16.64 -1.36 -2.64
C VAL A 194 -17.70 -0.79 -1.69
N GLY A 195 -17.34 0.14 -0.79
CA GLY A 195 -18.29 0.77 0.12
C GLY A 195 -19.44 1.49 -0.58
N ALA A 196 -19.13 2.20 -1.67
CA ALA A 196 -20.15 2.86 -2.49
C ALA A 196 -21.02 1.87 -3.27
N ILE A 197 -20.44 0.78 -3.78
CA ILE A 197 -21.20 -0.27 -4.49
C ILE A 197 -22.20 -0.95 -3.53
N LEU A 198 -21.73 -1.32 -2.33
CA LEU A 198 -22.57 -1.95 -1.30
C LEU A 198 -23.77 -1.11 -0.89
N SER A 199 -23.59 0.20 -0.88
CA SER A 199 -24.60 1.18 -0.50
C SER A 199 -25.45 1.65 -1.71
N GLU A 200 -25.29 1.01 -2.87
CA GLU A 200 -26.01 1.33 -4.11
C GLU A 200 -25.93 2.81 -4.51
N MET A 201 -24.77 3.44 -4.22
CA MET A 201 -24.53 4.85 -4.53
C MET A 201 -24.53 5.09 -6.04
N LYS A 202 -24.80 6.34 -6.45
CA LYS A 202 -24.74 6.73 -7.86
C LYS A 202 -23.30 6.69 -8.37
N THR A 203 -23.14 6.70 -9.69
CA THR A 203 -21.84 6.64 -10.37
C THR A 203 -20.88 7.71 -9.85
N LYS A 204 -21.37 8.93 -9.61
CA LYS A 204 -20.55 10.06 -9.14
C LYS A 204 -19.89 9.77 -7.78
N GLU A 205 -20.61 9.20 -6.83
CA GLU A 205 -20.09 8.85 -5.50
C GLU A 205 -19.15 7.65 -5.59
N LYS A 206 -19.44 6.66 -6.44
CA LYS A 206 -18.55 5.51 -6.69
C LYS A 206 -17.22 5.95 -7.27
N GLU A 207 -17.23 6.85 -8.27
CA GLU A 207 -16.03 7.43 -8.88
C GLU A 207 -15.24 8.29 -7.89
N ALA A 208 -15.94 9.08 -7.07
CA ALA A 208 -15.31 9.91 -6.05
C ALA A 208 -14.54 9.08 -5.01
N LEU A 209 -15.13 7.97 -4.52
CA LEU A 209 -14.46 7.06 -3.59
C LEU A 209 -13.32 6.28 -4.24
N GLU A 210 -13.48 5.86 -5.49
CA GLU A 210 -12.39 5.26 -6.27
C GLU A 210 -11.21 6.22 -6.39
N PHE A 211 -11.48 7.48 -6.76
CA PHE A 211 -10.46 8.51 -6.90
C PHE A 211 -9.81 8.88 -5.56
N TYR A 212 -10.60 8.95 -4.47
CA TYR A 212 -10.12 9.10 -3.11
C TYR A 212 -9.10 8.01 -2.75
N GLY A 213 -9.49 6.75 -2.90
CA GLY A 213 -8.65 5.61 -2.57
C GLY A 213 -7.37 5.57 -3.41
N ARG A 214 -7.47 5.83 -4.71
CA ARG A 214 -6.32 5.87 -5.64
C ARG A 214 -5.29 6.91 -5.21
N ASN A 215 -5.70 8.13 -4.95
CA ASN A 215 -4.78 9.21 -4.54
C ASN A 215 -4.22 8.98 -3.13
N LEU A 216 -4.99 8.41 -2.22
CA LEU A 216 -4.50 7.97 -0.91
C LEU A 216 -3.42 6.89 -1.05
N GLY A 217 -3.62 5.91 -1.94
CA GLY A 217 -2.66 4.84 -2.22
C GLY A 217 -1.37 5.36 -2.87
N LEU A 218 -1.47 6.31 -3.81
CA LEU A 218 -0.31 7.01 -4.38
C LEU A 218 0.49 7.76 -3.31
N THR A 219 -0.21 8.54 -2.47
CA THR A 219 0.43 9.23 -1.33
C THR A 219 1.16 8.25 -0.43
N PHE A 220 0.52 7.13 -0.13
CA PHE A 220 1.04 6.08 0.72
C PHE A 220 2.35 5.50 0.18
N GLN A 221 2.39 5.17 -1.12
CA GLN A 221 3.59 4.60 -1.73
C GLN A 221 4.71 5.64 -1.88
N ILE A 222 4.40 6.87 -2.32
CA ILE A 222 5.39 7.94 -2.41
C ILE A 222 6.03 8.22 -1.04
N ALA A 223 5.24 8.21 0.03
CA ALA A 223 5.76 8.40 1.38
C ALA A 223 6.67 7.22 1.80
N ASP A 224 6.28 5.99 1.50
CA ASP A 224 7.07 4.78 1.83
C ASP A 224 8.42 4.78 1.11
N ASP A 225 8.43 5.02 -0.20
CA ASP A 225 9.64 5.13 -1.02
C ASP A 225 10.55 6.29 -0.57
N THR A 226 9.95 7.41 -0.13
CA THR A 226 10.71 8.55 0.39
C THR A 226 11.37 8.24 1.73
N LEU A 227 10.68 7.49 2.60
CA LEU A 227 11.21 7.10 3.92
C LEU A 227 12.41 6.18 3.80
N ASP A 228 12.48 5.34 2.76
CA ASP A 228 13.61 4.44 2.52
C ASP A 228 14.94 5.18 2.25
N TYR A 229 14.87 6.42 1.77
CA TYR A 229 16.01 7.30 1.54
C TYR A 229 16.18 8.41 2.60
N ASN A 230 15.34 8.45 3.63
CA ASN A 230 15.44 9.49 4.66
C ASN A 230 16.51 9.14 5.72
N SER A 231 17.70 9.69 5.56
CA SER A 231 18.85 9.45 6.45
C SER A 231 18.62 9.85 7.92
N GLU A 232 17.67 10.74 8.22
CA GLU A 232 17.31 11.10 9.59
C GLU A 232 16.72 9.90 10.35
N LEU A 233 16.08 8.96 9.67
CA LEU A 233 15.49 7.77 10.27
C LEU A 233 16.56 6.73 10.68
N LYS A 234 17.75 6.78 10.11
CA LYS A 234 18.88 5.95 10.53
C LYS A 234 19.27 6.21 11.99
N LEU A 235 19.08 7.45 12.46
CA LEU A 235 19.32 7.84 13.86
C LEU A 235 18.35 7.14 14.84
N PHE A 236 17.25 6.60 14.35
CA PHE A 236 16.25 5.86 15.13
C PHE A 236 16.34 4.34 14.94
N GLY A 237 17.47 3.83 14.41
CA GLY A 237 17.73 2.38 14.27
C GLY A 237 16.95 1.69 13.14
N LYS A 238 16.35 2.42 12.19
CA LYS A 238 15.72 1.84 11.00
C LYS A 238 16.75 1.58 9.90
N ASN A 239 16.65 0.43 9.26
CA ASN A 239 17.38 0.15 8.02
C ASN A 239 16.79 1.02 6.91
N ILE A 240 17.66 1.72 6.19
CA ILE A 240 17.32 2.54 5.02
C ILE A 240 18.04 1.99 3.79
N GLY A 241 17.51 2.30 2.60
CA GLY A 241 18.13 1.93 1.34
C GLY A 241 17.78 0.51 0.88
N GLN A 242 16.69 -0.08 1.34
CA GLN A 242 16.24 -1.39 0.86
C GLN A 242 15.97 -1.34 -0.64
N ASP A 243 15.18 -0.37 -1.11
CA ASP A 243 14.91 -0.16 -2.54
C ASP A 243 16.19 0.06 -3.35
N PHE A 244 17.16 0.79 -2.77
CA PHE A 244 18.45 1.00 -3.39
C PHE A 244 19.21 -0.31 -3.60
N TYR A 245 19.31 -1.17 -2.57
CA TYR A 245 20.01 -2.46 -2.68
C TYR A 245 19.27 -3.41 -3.63
N GLU A 246 17.96 -3.38 -3.68
CA GLU A 246 17.15 -4.18 -4.59
C GLU A 246 17.20 -3.65 -6.04
N GLY A 247 17.71 -2.43 -6.26
CA GLY A 247 17.80 -1.79 -7.58
C GLY A 247 16.45 -1.27 -8.08
N LYS A 248 15.50 -1.03 -7.18
CA LYS A 248 14.23 -0.40 -7.50
C LYS A 248 14.44 1.08 -7.75
N ILE A 249 13.95 1.57 -8.88
CA ILE A 249 13.98 3.00 -9.22
C ILE A 249 12.67 3.63 -8.75
N THR A 250 12.77 4.31 -7.61
CA THR A 250 11.63 4.98 -6.97
C THR A 250 11.75 6.50 -7.10
N LEU A 251 10.71 7.23 -6.70
CA LEU A 251 10.63 8.68 -6.92
C LEU A 251 11.86 9.47 -6.45
N PRO A 252 12.49 9.16 -5.29
CA PRO A 252 13.72 9.85 -4.88
C PRO A 252 14.84 9.75 -5.91
N ILE A 253 15.04 8.58 -6.51
CA ILE A 253 16.09 8.37 -7.53
C ILE A 253 15.75 9.06 -8.84
N ILE A 254 14.50 9.00 -9.27
CA ILE A 254 14.01 9.68 -10.48
C ILE A 254 14.24 11.19 -10.36
N LEU A 255 13.81 11.81 -9.28
CA LEU A 255 13.99 13.25 -9.06
C LEU A 255 15.46 13.64 -8.89
N LEU A 256 16.25 12.78 -8.24
CA LEU A 256 17.70 12.96 -8.13
C LEU A 256 18.33 12.95 -9.52
N PHE A 257 18.02 11.96 -10.35
CA PHE A 257 18.58 11.84 -11.69
C PHE A 257 18.20 13.03 -12.59
N GLN A 258 16.99 13.57 -12.43
CA GLN A 258 16.57 14.78 -13.15
C GLN A 258 17.44 16.00 -12.78
N LYS A 259 17.75 16.20 -11.48
CA LYS A 259 18.45 17.38 -10.95
C LYS A 259 19.98 17.28 -10.98
N ALA A 260 20.53 16.06 -10.98
CA ALA A 260 21.97 15.81 -10.94
C ALA A 260 22.69 16.37 -12.17
N ASN A 261 23.96 16.80 -12.01
CA ASN A 261 24.80 17.21 -13.11
C ASN A 261 25.28 16.00 -13.95
N LYS A 262 26.01 16.25 -15.04
CA LYS A 262 26.42 15.21 -15.99
C LYS A 262 27.26 14.10 -15.35
N ASP A 263 28.26 14.47 -14.55
CA ASP A 263 29.18 13.52 -13.94
C ASP A 263 28.49 12.67 -12.85
N GLU A 264 27.59 13.30 -12.10
CA GLU A 264 26.76 12.62 -11.10
C GLU A 264 25.78 11.64 -11.75
N LYS A 265 25.16 12.02 -12.89
CA LYS A 265 24.30 11.12 -13.67
C LYS A 265 25.05 9.89 -14.17
N GLU A 266 26.27 10.08 -14.70
CA GLU A 266 27.12 8.96 -15.14
C GLU A 266 27.47 8.03 -13.96
N THR A 267 27.77 8.61 -12.80
CA THR A 267 28.06 7.83 -11.59
C THR A 267 26.83 7.05 -11.10
N LEU A 268 25.64 7.69 -11.11
CA LEU A 268 24.39 7.01 -10.74
C LEU A 268 24.07 5.87 -11.72
N LYS A 269 24.22 6.08 -13.05
CA LYS A 269 24.04 5.01 -14.05
C LYS A 269 24.93 3.81 -13.76
N LYS A 270 26.24 4.06 -13.52
CA LYS A 270 27.19 3.00 -13.17
C LYS A 270 26.80 2.29 -11.86
N THR A 271 26.31 3.03 -10.88
CA THR A 271 25.90 2.48 -9.57
C THR A 271 24.70 1.54 -9.72
N PHE A 272 23.67 1.97 -10.44
CA PHE A 272 22.44 1.16 -10.59
C PHE A 272 22.60 0.02 -11.61
N ALA A 273 23.60 0.07 -12.48
CA ALA A 273 23.96 -1.03 -13.37
C ALA A 273 24.70 -2.20 -12.66
N LYS A 274 25.16 -2.02 -11.41
CA LYS A 274 25.78 -3.09 -10.63
C LYS A 274 24.75 -4.15 -10.24
N GLU A 275 25.14 -5.42 -10.26
CA GLU A 275 24.32 -6.50 -9.68
C GLU A 275 24.18 -6.33 -8.16
N GLU A 276 25.28 -6.03 -7.48
CA GLU A 276 25.31 -5.75 -6.04
C GLU A 276 25.82 -4.35 -5.76
N ARG A 277 25.08 -3.61 -4.97
CA ARG A 277 25.40 -2.26 -4.50
C ARG A 277 25.86 -2.32 -3.05
N ASN A 278 26.87 -1.53 -2.70
CA ASN A 278 27.48 -1.52 -1.36
C ASN A 278 27.12 -0.25 -0.58
N GLN A 279 27.57 -0.20 0.68
CA GLN A 279 27.30 0.93 1.58
C GLN A 279 27.90 2.27 1.07
N ASN A 280 29.02 2.25 0.35
CA ASN A 280 29.63 3.46 -0.20
C ASN A 280 28.76 4.03 -1.33
N ASP A 281 28.20 3.16 -2.17
CA ASP A 281 27.27 3.53 -3.23
C ASP A 281 26.00 4.19 -2.63
N LEU A 282 25.45 3.63 -1.55
CA LEU A 282 24.32 4.21 -0.84
C LEU A 282 24.66 5.56 -0.22
N ASN A 283 25.80 5.65 0.49
CA ASN A 283 26.23 6.89 1.13
C ASN A 283 26.41 8.04 0.10
N TYR A 284 26.99 7.73 -1.06
CA TYR A 284 27.12 8.69 -2.16
C TYR A 284 25.74 9.13 -2.64
N THR A 285 24.84 8.20 -2.90
CA THR A 285 23.47 8.51 -3.34
C THR A 285 22.72 9.37 -2.32
N LEU A 286 22.81 9.04 -1.02
CA LEU A 286 22.21 9.83 0.06
C LEU A 286 22.81 11.25 0.15
N SER A 287 24.12 11.42 -0.11
CA SER A 287 24.76 12.73 -0.15
C SER A 287 24.17 13.62 -1.23
N LEU A 288 23.88 13.05 -2.41
CA LEU A 288 23.24 13.76 -3.54
C LEU A 288 21.77 14.06 -3.25
N ILE A 289 21.04 13.11 -2.65
CA ILE A 289 19.63 13.30 -2.21
C ILE A 289 19.55 14.51 -1.27
N LYS A 290 20.47 14.64 -0.33
CA LYS A 290 20.58 15.78 0.58
C LYS A 290 20.95 17.07 -0.16
N LYS A 291 21.98 17.02 -1.05
CA LYS A 291 22.46 18.17 -1.85
C LYS A 291 21.35 18.83 -2.65
N TYR A 292 20.47 18.03 -3.26
CA TYR A 292 19.40 18.49 -4.15
C TYR A 292 18.02 18.63 -3.48
N ASP A 293 17.95 18.47 -2.16
CA ASP A 293 16.69 18.54 -1.36
C ASP A 293 15.57 17.67 -1.96
N ILE A 294 15.93 16.42 -2.30
CA ILE A 294 15.04 15.49 -2.96
C ILE A 294 13.90 15.04 -2.05
N ILE A 295 14.18 14.79 -0.76
CA ILE A 295 13.16 14.37 0.21
C ILE A 295 12.00 15.35 0.27
N ASN A 296 12.31 16.67 0.35
CA ASN A 296 11.27 17.69 0.33
C ASN A 296 10.51 17.72 -1.00
N SER A 297 11.21 17.53 -2.13
CA SER A 297 10.57 17.45 -3.44
C SER A 297 9.57 16.28 -3.53
N CYS A 298 9.89 15.11 -2.97
CA CYS A 298 8.97 13.97 -2.87
C CYS A 298 7.76 14.28 -1.98
N TYR A 299 7.98 14.93 -0.83
CA TYR A 299 6.88 15.34 0.05
C TYR A 299 5.91 16.33 -0.60
N GLN A 300 6.40 17.27 -1.40
CA GLN A 300 5.51 18.19 -2.15
C GLN A 300 4.63 17.43 -3.15
N LYS A 301 5.19 16.41 -3.83
CA LYS A 301 4.40 15.56 -4.72
C LYS A 301 3.36 14.74 -3.96
N ALA A 302 3.73 14.12 -2.85
CA ALA A 302 2.78 13.40 -2.00
C ALA A 302 1.65 14.32 -1.49
N LYS A 303 1.96 15.58 -1.12
CA LYS A 303 0.98 16.58 -0.69
C LYS A 303 -0.01 16.94 -1.80
N HIS A 304 0.42 16.94 -3.06
CA HIS A 304 -0.48 17.12 -4.19
C HIS A 304 -1.56 16.03 -4.22
N TYR A 305 -1.19 14.75 -4.07
CA TYR A 305 -2.15 13.63 -4.05
C TYR A 305 -3.04 13.63 -2.82
N ILE A 306 -2.56 14.09 -1.66
CA ILE A 306 -3.40 14.32 -0.47
C ILE A 306 -4.54 15.28 -0.79
N ASN A 307 -4.22 16.42 -1.40
CA ASN A 307 -5.22 17.42 -1.74
C ASN A 307 -6.25 16.87 -2.75
N LEU A 308 -5.80 16.12 -3.76
CA LEU A 308 -6.68 15.46 -4.72
C LEU A 308 -7.60 14.46 -4.03
N SER A 309 -7.04 13.64 -3.12
CA SER A 309 -7.80 12.67 -2.35
C SER A 309 -8.89 13.33 -1.50
N SER A 310 -8.51 14.29 -0.66
CA SER A 310 -9.45 15.01 0.21
C SER A 310 -10.56 15.72 -0.59
N ASN A 311 -10.20 16.44 -1.66
CA ASN A 311 -11.16 17.16 -2.48
C ASN A 311 -12.20 16.26 -3.17
N SER A 312 -11.86 15.01 -3.46
CA SER A 312 -12.80 14.07 -4.09
C SER A 312 -14.01 13.77 -3.22
N LEU A 313 -13.87 13.89 -1.89
CA LEU A 313 -14.97 13.66 -0.94
C LEU A 313 -15.98 14.82 -0.89
N SER A 314 -15.76 15.91 -1.62
CA SER A 314 -16.68 17.07 -1.67
C SER A 314 -18.10 16.73 -2.18
N VAL A 315 -18.27 15.59 -2.86
CA VAL A 315 -19.58 15.11 -3.33
C VAL A 315 -20.47 14.58 -2.20
N PHE A 316 -19.85 14.23 -1.06
CA PHE A 316 -20.56 13.75 0.12
C PHE A 316 -20.94 14.93 1.04
N LYS A 317 -22.08 14.80 1.71
CA LYS A 317 -22.49 15.75 2.75
C LYS A 317 -21.50 15.73 3.92
N ASP A 318 -21.38 16.84 4.61
CA ASP A 318 -20.56 16.92 5.79
C ASP A 318 -21.06 15.96 6.88
N SER A 319 -20.17 15.16 7.38
CA SER A 319 -20.42 14.15 8.41
C SER A 319 -19.12 13.83 9.16
N GLU A 320 -19.24 13.14 10.30
CA GLU A 320 -18.08 12.65 11.04
C GLU A 320 -17.23 11.68 10.20
N GLU A 321 -17.90 10.77 9.46
CA GLU A 321 -17.26 9.78 8.59
C GLU A 321 -16.43 10.45 7.48
N LYS A 322 -16.99 11.50 6.85
CA LYS A 322 -16.27 12.29 5.84
C LYS A 322 -15.03 12.93 6.43
N ASN A 323 -15.17 13.61 7.57
CA ASN A 323 -14.06 14.26 8.26
C ASN A 323 -12.94 13.28 8.64
N ILE A 324 -13.31 12.06 9.11
CA ILE A 324 -12.34 11.01 9.44
C ILE A 324 -11.55 10.60 8.18
N LEU A 325 -12.22 10.36 7.05
CA LEU A 325 -11.56 9.97 5.81
C LEU A 325 -10.71 11.10 5.21
N GLU A 326 -11.15 12.36 5.26
CA GLU A 326 -10.35 13.52 4.85
C GLU A 326 -9.07 13.64 5.68
N ASN A 327 -9.18 13.51 7.01
CA ASN A 327 -8.03 13.58 7.91
C ASN A 327 -7.05 12.39 7.73
N LEU A 328 -7.55 11.22 7.30
CA LEU A 328 -6.72 10.03 7.06
C LEU A 328 -5.69 10.27 5.94
N THR A 329 -5.99 11.14 4.97
CA THR A 329 -5.07 11.46 3.88
C THR A 329 -3.73 12.01 4.39
N SER A 330 -3.78 12.83 5.43
CA SER A 330 -2.59 13.40 6.08
C SER A 330 -1.78 12.38 6.89
N PHE A 331 -2.41 11.28 7.34
CA PHE A 331 -1.75 10.19 8.07
C PHE A 331 -0.67 9.51 7.23
N SER A 332 -0.84 9.44 5.91
CA SER A 332 0.10 8.77 5.00
C SER A 332 1.48 9.44 4.96
N LEU A 333 1.57 10.77 5.16
CA LEU A 333 2.84 11.50 5.18
C LEU A 333 3.60 11.43 6.51
N SER A 334 2.90 11.18 7.60
CA SER A 334 3.50 11.25 8.95
C SER A 334 4.04 9.94 9.48
N ARG A 335 4.20 8.95 8.63
CA ARG A 335 4.65 7.59 8.94
C ARG A 335 6.11 7.50 9.39
N ASN A 336 6.54 8.35 10.27
CA ASN A 336 7.83 8.20 10.93
C ASN A 336 7.79 7.17 12.07
N PHE A 337 7.13 6.00 11.85
CA PHE A 337 7.03 4.97 12.89
C PHE A 337 7.15 3.56 12.32
#